data_63db97efbbd88b641cd6acefc88f995b
#
_entry.id   63db97efbbd88b641cd6acefc88f995b
#
_cell.length_a   1.000
_cell.length_b   1.000
_cell.length_c   1.000
_cell.angle_alpha   90.00
_cell.angle_beta   90.00
_cell.angle_gamma   90.00
#
_symmetry.space_group_name_H-M   'P 1'
#
loop_
_entity.id
_entity.type
_entity.pdbx_description
1 polymer ?
#
loop_
_entity_poly.entity_id
_entity_poly.type
_entity_poly.pdbx_seq_one_letter_code
_entity_poly.pdbx_strand_id
1 'polypeptide(L)'
;MWEATAGNWLNTVLYVEGLKDYVKIHTATGPPLVVKQTINGMEEKLSESNFLRIHRSFIVALDKIRTYNTRHIEVGKEELPIGRLFRPKVEEALG
;
A
#
# COMPACT_ATOMS: atom_id res chain seq x y z
N MET A 1 -9.42 19.97 -5.22
CA MET A 1 -8.69 19.36 -4.42
C MET A 1 -9.03 17.99 -4.09
N TRP A 2 -8.03 17.30 -4.00
CA TRP A 2 -8.25 15.90 -4.04
C TRP A 2 -8.71 15.33 -2.69
N GLU A 3 -8.47 15.99 -1.59
CA GLU A 3 -8.85 15.37 -0.34
C GLU A 3 -10.34 15.35 -0.10
N ALA A 4 -11.08 16.28 -0.65
CA ALA A 4 -12.51 16.31 -0.42
C ALA A 4 -13.21 15.11 -1.03
N THR A 5 -12.84 14.82 -2.25
CA THR A 5 -13.38 13.63 -2.88
C THR A 5 -12.53 12.44 -2.55
N ALA A 6 -11.38 12.70 -2.01
CA ALA A 6 -10.39 11.68 -1.82
C ALA A 6 -10.75 10.67 -0.74
N GLY A 7 -11.63 11.05 0.18
CA GLY A 7 -12.06 10.08 1.15
C GLY A 7 -12.59 8.84 0.49
N ASN A 8 -13.36 9.04 -0.61
CA ASN A 8 -13.89 7.91 -1.35
C ASN A 8 -12.83 7.25 -2.20
N TRP A 9 -11.94 8.07 -2.76
CA TRP A 9 -10.91 7.55 -3.64
C TRP A 9 -9.95 6.64 -2.88
N LEU A 10 -9.56 7.03 -1.68
CA LEU A 10 -8.64 6.22 -0.89
C LEU A 10 -9.22 4.86 -0.56
N ASN A 11 -10.54 4.75 -0.49
CA ASN A 11 -11.17 3.47 -0.21
C ASN A 11 -10.99 2.48 -1.35
N THR A 12 -10.61 2.94 -2.54
CA THR A 12 -10.43 2.05 -3.66
C THR A 12 -8.98 1.60 -3.82
N VAL A 13 -8.05 2.18 -3.05
CA VAL A 13 -6.65 1.86 -3.20
C VAL A 13 -6.38 0.49 -2.57
N LEU A 14 -5.73 -0.37 -3.34
CA LEU A 14 -5.33 -1.69 -2.85
C LEU A 14 -3.93 -1.63 -2.29
N TYR A 15 -3.00 -1.13 -3.05
CA TYR A 15 -1.62 -1.01 -2.60
C TYR A 15 -0.87 -0.02 -3.48
N VAL A 16 0.28 0.41 -2.99
CA VAL A 16 1.15 1.34 -3.70
C VAL A 16 2.47 0.65 -3.96
N GLU A 17 2.89 0.70 -5.19
CA GLU A 17 4.16 0.11 -5.61
C GLU A 17 5.17 1.21 -5.88
N GLY A 18 6.35 1.14 -5.26
CA GLY A 18 7.40 2.13 -5.44
C GLY A 18 8.32 1.76 -6.58
N LEU A 19 8.48 2.72 -7.47
CA LEU A 19 9.46 2.60 -8.53
C LEU A 19 10.40 3.77 -8.32
N LYS A 20 11.51 3.75 -8.45
CA LYS A 20 12.51 4.78 -8.22
C LYS A 20 11.95 6.16 -7.89
N ASP A 21 11.54 6.92 -8.92
CA ASP A 21 11.05 8.28 -8.75
C ASP A 21 9.55 8.38 -8.86
N TYR A 22 8.88 7.26 -8.98
CA TYR A 22 7.44 7.21 -9.16
C TYR A 22 6.83 6.21 -8.22
N VAL A 23 5.53 6.33 -8.02
CA VAL A 23 4.76 5.25 -7.39
C VAL A 23 3.63 4.91 -8.33
N LYS A 24 3.23 3.65 -8.32
CA LYS A 24 2.02 3.18 -8.99
C LYS A 24 1.00 2.89 -7.92
N ILE A 25 -0.13 3.57 -8.00
CA ILE A 25 -1.21 3.36 -7.04
C ILE A 25 -2.21 2.43 -7.68
N HIS A 26 -2.27 1.21 -7.16
CA HIS A 26 -3.17 0.18 -7.68
C HIS A 26 -4.50 0.26 -6.97
N THR A 27 -5.57 0.36 -7.74
CA THR A 27 -6.91 0.51 -7.18
C THR A 27 -7.76 -0.68 -7.57
N ALA A 28 -8.89 -0.81 -6.88
CA ALA A 28 -9.82 -1.91 -7.13
C ALA A 28 -10.45 -1.81 -8.50
N THR A 29 -10.55 -0.60 -9.02
CA THR A 29 -11.17 -0.38 -10.32
C THR A 29 -10.24 0.47 -11.17
N GLY A 30 -10.16 0.12 -12.44
CA GLY A 30 -9.40 0.91 -13.38
C GLY A 30 -7.91 0.64 -13.34
N PRO A 31 -7.19 1.28 -14.24
CA PRO A 31 -5.75 1.07 -14.33
C PRO A 31 -5.01 1.78 -13.19
N PRO A 32 -3.78 1.37 -12.91
CA PRO A 32 -3.02 2.05 -11.87
C PRO A 32 -2.72 3.50 -12.22
N LEU A 33 -2.60 4.31 -11.19
CA LEU A 33 -2.22 5.70 -11.35
C LEU A 33 -0.72 5.83 -11.10
N VAL A 34 -0.04 6.50 -12.01
CA VAL A 34 1.40 6.72 -11.86
C VAL A 34 1.60 8.15 -11.40
N VAL A 35 2.26 8.29 -10.25
CA VAL A 35 2.47 9.60 -9.64
C VAL A 35 3.97 9.79 -9.41
N LYS A 36 4.46 10.95 -9.75
CA LYS A 36 5.86 11.26 -9.53
C LYS A 36 6.09 11.58 -8.06
N GLN A 37 6.49 10.58 -7.33
CA GLN A 37 6.64 10.65 -5.88
C GLN A 37 7.46 9.45 -5.46
N THR A 38 8.28 9.60 -4.41
CA THR A 38 8.96 8.44 -3.86
C THR A 38 8.00 7.69 -2.96
N ILE A 39 8.28 6.41 -2.76
CA ILE A 39 7.43 5.62 -1.89
C ILE A 39 7.56 6.09 -0.44
N ASN A 40 8.74 6.57 -0.04
CA ASN A 40 8.88 7.13 1.29
C ASN A 40 8.01 8.35 1.49
N GLY A 41 7.97 9.24 0.49
CA GLY A 41 7.12 10.39 0.56
C GLY A 41 5.65 10.03 0.59
N MET A 42 5.29 8.99 -0.17
CA MET A 42 3.90 8.53 -0.18
C MET A 42 3.55 7.92 1.17
N GLU A 43 4.50 7.20 1.79
CA GLU A 43 4.25 6.62 3.10
C GLU A 43 3.93 7.71 4.13
N GLU A 44 4.65 8.81 4.06
CA GLU A 44 4.38 9.93 4.96
C GLU A 44 2.97 10.48 4.77
N LYS A 45 2.57 10.60 3.51
CA LYS A 45 1.25 11.14 3.22
C LYS A 45 0.14 10.21 3.67
N LEU A 46 0.40 8.92 3.71
CA LEU A 46 -0.58 7.92 4.09
C LEU A 46 -0.46 7.50 5.55
N SER A 47 0.43 8.13 6.31
CA SER A 47 0.75 7.65 7.65
C SER A 47 -0.44 7.69 8.59
N GLU A 48 -1.38 8.60 8.36
CA GLU A 48 -2.56 8.68 9.23
C GLU A 48 -3.76 7.97 8.64
N SER A 49 -3.54 7.27 7.53
CA SER A 49 -4.59 6.50 6.90
C SER A 49 -4.36 5.02 7.22
N ASN A 50 -5.26 4.19 6.73
CA ASN A 50 -5.24 2.78 7.05
C ASN A 50 -4.31 2.02 6.11
N PHE A 51 -3.03 2.39 6.12
CA PHE A 51 -2.04 1.81 5.23
C PHE A 51 -0.84 1.33 6.03
N LEU A 52 -0.15 0.34 5.49
CA LEU A 52 1.00 -0.26 6.15
C LEU A 52 2.12 -0.49 5.16
N ARG A 53 3.32 -0.02 5.49
CA ARG A 53 4.49 -0.29 4.68
C ARG A 53 4.95 -1.72 4.97
N ILE A 54 4.99 -2.57 3.95
CA ILE A 54 5.33 -3.98 4.13
C ILE A 54 6.62 -4.37 3.44
N HIS A 55 7.17 -3.49 2.64
CA HIS A 55 8.34 -3.79 1.83
C HIS A 55 8.92 -2.46 1.42
N ARG A 56 10.18 -2.45 1.05
CA ARG A 56 10.77 -1.18 0.61
C ARG A 56 10.06 -0.64 -0.61
N SER A 57 9.36 -1.49 -1.34
CA SER A 57 8.67 -1.08 -2.55
C SER A 57 7.16 -1.19 -2.47
N PHE A 58 6.58 -1.54 -1.33
CA PHE A 58 5.14 -1.74 -1.25
C PHE A 58 4.53 -1.18 0.02
N ILE A 59 3.41 -0.49 -0.16
CA ILE A 59 2.53 -0.06 0.93
C ILE A 59 1.16 -0.64 0.63
N VAL A 60 0.53 -1.25 1.61
CA VAL A 60 -0.74 -1.95 1.40
C VAL A 60 -1.84 -1.31 2.23
N ALA A 61 -3.05 -1.31 1.69
CA ALA A 61 -4.23 -0.86 2.43
C ALA A 61 -4.67 -1.98 3.36
N LEU A 62 -4.70 -1.69 4.66
CA LEU A 62 -4.95 -2.73 5.65
C LEU A 62 -6.31 -3.39 5.47
N ASP A 63 -7.33 -2.62 5.13
CA ASP A 63 -8.66 -3.18 4.99
C ASP A 63 -8.89 -3.90 3.67
N LYS A 64 -7.88 -3.95 2.82
CA LYS A 64 -7.97 -4.68 1.55
C LYS A 64 -7.19 -5.97 1.57
N ILE A 65 -6.55 -6.30 2.67
CA ILE A 65 -5.78 -7.53 2.78
C ILE A 65 -6.75 -8.70 2.89
N ARG A 66 -6.57 -9.68 2.00
CA ARG A 66 -7.41 -10.87 2.01
C ARG A 66 -6.86 -11.93 2.96
N THR A 67 -5.56 -12.15 2.87
CA THR A 67 -4.91 -13.11 3.74
C THR A 67 -3.43 -12.81 3.77
N TYR A 68 -2.73 -13.36 4.73
CA TYR A 68 -1.30 -13.10 4.84
C TYR A 68 -0.62 -14.25 5.59
N ASN A 69 0.67 -14.34 5.36
CA ASN A 69 1.51 -15.24 6.16
C ASN A 69 2.78 -14.47 6.49
N THR A 70 3.83 -15.17 6.93
CA THR A 70 5.04 -14.47 7.36
C THR A 70 5.84 -13.89 6.20
N ARG A 71 5.54 -14.28 4.98
CA ARG A 71 6.33 -13.86 3.82
C ARG A 71 5.56 -13.04 2.82
N HIS A 72 4.25 -13.20 2.75
CA HIS A 72 3.46 -12.56 1.71
C HIS A 72 2.15 -12.05 2.25
N ILE A 73 1.63 -11.04 1.57
CA ILE A 73 0.30 -10.51 1.85
C ILE A 73 -0.47 -10.55 0.54
N GLU A 74 -1.68 -11.08 0.59
CA GLU A 74 -2.53 -11.15 -0.60
C GLU A 74 -3.51 -10.00 -0.57
N VAL A 75 -3.48 -9.18 -1.61
CA VAL A 75 -4.36 -8.02 -1.77
C VAL A 75 -4.97 -8.11 -3.15
N GLY A 76 -6.30 -8.17 -3.20
CA GLY A 76 -6.96 -8.36 -4.48
C GLY A 76 -6.53 -9.68 -5.08
N LYS A 77 -5.98 -9.63 -6.27
CA LYS A 77 -5.47 -10.81 -6.95
C LYS A 77 -3.95 -10.89 -6.89
N GLU A 78 -3.33 -9.98 -6.16
CA GLU A 78 -1.88 -9.91 -6.14
C GLU A 78 -1.33 -10.42 -4.83
N GLU A 79 -0.19 -11.06 -4.92
CA GLU A 79 0.53 -11.52 -3.75
C GLU A 79 1.79 -10.68 -3.63
N LEU A 80 1.90 -9.92 -2.54
CA LEU A 80 3.01 -9.00 -2.36
C LEU A 80 3.97 -9.56 -1.31
N PRO A 81 5.28 -9.42 -1.55
CA PRO A 81 6.25 -9.92 -0.57
C PRO A 81 6.36 -8.99 0.63
N ILE A 82 6.61 -9.56 1.78
CA ILE A 82 6.91 -8.79 2.98
C ILE A 82 8.42 -8.73 3.10
N GLY A 83 8.97 -7.51 3.12
CA GLY A 83 10.39 -7.34 3.27
C GLY A 83 10.85 -7.85 4.61
N ARG A 84 12.05 -8.45 4.62
CA ARG A 84 12.56 -9.06 5.83
C ARG A 84 12.56 -8.08 7.00
N LEU A 85 13.01 -6.86 6.76
CA LEU A 85 13.09 -5.87 7.82
C LEU A 85 11.74 -5.35 8.26
N PHE A 86 10.71 -5.65 7.50
CA PHE A 86 9.36 -5.17 7.80
C PHE A 86 8.52 -6.21 8.51
N ARG A 87 9.02 -7.44 8.64
CA ARG A 87 8.24 -8.52 9.24
C ARG A 87 7.76 -8.23 10.66
N PRO A 88 8.65 -7.73 11.55
CA PRO A 88 8.16 -7.47 12.91
C PRO A 88 7.05 -6.46 12.95
N LYS A 89 7.16 -5.42 12.13
CA LYS A 89 6.15 -4.37 12.09
C LYS A 89 4.84 -4.90 11.53
N VAL A 90 4.92 -5.74 10.50
CA VAL A 90 3.73 -6.34 9.91
C VAL A 90 3.05 -7.25 10.91
N GLU A 91 3.82 -8.07 11.61
CA GLU A 91 3.25 -8.93 12.63
C GLU A 91 2.57 -8.15 13.72
N GLU A 92 3.18 -7.07 14.13
CA GLU A 92 2.59 -6.23 15.16
C GLU A 92 1.27 -5.63 14.69
N ALA A 93 1.21 -5.23 13.43
CA ALA A 93 0.02 -4.59 12.89
C ALA A 93 -1.10 -5.58 12.60
N LEU A 94 -0.76 -6.78 12.16
CA LEU A 94 -1.76 -7.74 11.69
C LEU A 94 -1.99 -8.89 12.65
N GLY A 95 -0.99 -9.18 13.43
CA GLY A 95 -1.05 -10.31 14.33
C GLY A 95 -1.77 -10.03 15.57
#